data_4c32be4f20ce41fe7f5a633c17464282
#
_entry.id   4c32be4f20ce41fe7f5a633c17464282
#
_cell.length_a   1.000
_cell.length_b   1.000
_cell.length_c   1.000
_cell.angle_alpha   90.00
_cell.angle_beta   90.00
_cell.angle_gamma   90.00
#
_symmetry.space_group_name_H-M   'P 1'
#
loop_
_entity.id
_entity.type
_entity.pdbx_description
1 polymer ?
#
loop_
_entity_poly.entity_id
_entity_poly.type
_entity_poly.pdbx_seq_one_letter_code
_entity_poly.pdbx_strand_id
1 'polypeptide(L)'
;HTLQKMYNIDNSHIFYPHGEAGNPKEYPKFGHGDSSASEQIEVLETYDDDSHYIIDWISQYVSETQKNVEDYLWDTSNFLDNIEINDDEEIIINVLGCSFSNIDVPYFIKVTEIFPNAEWNISYYSDEDKKRIEDFIKKYNFKTLTSNIKLFNV
;
A
#
# COMPACT_ATOMS: atom_id res chain seq x y z
N HIS A 1 -5.67 -2.54 -18.35
CA HIS A 1 -6.53 -3.14 -19.40
C HIS A 1 -6.67 -4.67 -19.32
N THR A 2 -5.73 -5.41 -18.70
CA THR A 2 -5.83 -6.89 -18.60
C THR A 2 -6.85 -7.30 -17.54
N LEU A 3 -6.82 -6.69 -16.36
CA LEU A 3 -7.78 -6.96 -15.29
C LEU A 3 -9.21 -6.61 -15.69
N GLN A 4 -9.41 -5.47 -16.36
CA GLN A 4 -10.70 -5.06 -16.88
C GLN A 4 -11.33 -6.11 -17.80
N LYS A 5 -10.51 -6.66 -18.72
CA LYS A 5 -10.96 -7.71 -19.65
C LYS A 5 -11.22 -9.03 -18.96
N MET A 6 -10.39 -9.41 -17.97
CA MET A 6 -10.52 -10.69 -17.27
C MET A 6 -11.75 -10.73 -16.35
N TYR A 7 -12.06 -9.61 -15.71
CA TYR A 7 -13.13 -9.54 -14.70
C TYR A 7 -14.36 -8.73 -15.15
N ASN A 8 -14.35 -8.24 -16.41
CA ASN A 8 -15.44 -7.40 -16.97
C ASN A 8 -15.78 -6.19 -16.08
N ILE A 9 -14.74 -5.56 -15.52
CA ILE A 9 -14.87 -4.43 -14.60
C ILE A 9 -14.87 -3.13 -15.41
N ASP A 10 -15.77 -2.21 -15.09
CA ASP A 10 -15.80 -0.86 -15.66
C ASP A 10 -14.63 -0.02 -15.13
N ASN A 11 -14.15 0.93 -15.91
CA ASN A 11 -13.07 1.86 -15.54
C ASN A 11 -13.37 2.66 -14.26
N SER A 12 -14.64 2.94 -13.99
CA SER A 12 -15.07 3.65 -12.77
C SER A 12 -14.78 2.90 -11.47
N HIS A 13 -14.50 1.60 -11.56
CA HIS A 13 -14.23 0.72 -10.40
C HIS A 13 -12.75 0.36 -10.25
N ILE A 14 -11.86 1.01 -11.00
CA ILE A 14 -10.41 0.79 -10.90
C ILE A 14 -9.72 2.06 -10.48
N PHE A 15 -9.00 1.97 -9.38
CA PHE A 15 -8.19 3.04 -8.84
C PHE A 15 -6.71 2.64 -8.82
N TYR A 16 -5.85 3.56 -9.21
CA TYR A 16 -4.39 3.38 -9.24
C TYR A 16 -3.75 4.36 -8.24
N PRO A 17 -3.55 3.99 -6.98
CA PRO A 17 -3.10 4.91 -5.93
C PRO A 17 -1.74 5.56 -6.24
N HIS A 18 -0.94 4.96 -7.09
CA HIS A 18 0.38 5.47 -7.48
C HIS A 18 0.48 5.86 -8.96
N GLY A 19 -0.66 6.10 -9.61
CA GLY A 19 -0.73 6.45 -11.02
C GLY A 19 -0.72 5.22 -11.95
N GLU A 20 -1.24 5.40 -13.15
CA GLU A 20 -1.35 4.35 -14.17
C GLU A 20 -0.17 4.40 -15.14
N ALA A 21 0.51 3.28 -15.32
CA ALA A 21 1.56 3.16 -16.33
C ALA A 21 0.98 3.33 -17.75
N GLY A 22 1.52 4.29 -18.50
CA GLY A 22 1.05 4.62 -19.86
C GLY A 22 -0.02 5.70 -19.92
N ASN A 23 -0.47 6.25 -18.79
CA ASN A 23 -1.29 7.45 -18.78
C ASN A 23 -0.41 8.69 -18.98
N PRO A 24 -0.55 9.46 -20.09
CA PRO A 24 0.31 10.62 -20.35
C PRO A 24 0.05 11.80 -19.41
N LYS A 25 -1.01 11.75 -18.63
CA LYS A 25 -1.37 12.79 -17.65
C LYS A 25 -0.93 12.47 -16.23
N GLU A 26 -0.61 11.21 -15.96
CA GLU A 26 -0.23 10.72 -14.63
C GLU A 26 1.01 9.86 -14.76
N TYR A 27 2.14 10.39 -14.30
CA TYR A 27 3.36 9.58 -14.24
C TYR A 27 3.27 8.63 -13.04
N PRO A 28 3.52 7.31 -13.24
CA PRO A 28 3.61 6.38 -12.14
C PRO A 28 4.68 6.85 -11.16
N LYS A 29 4.32 6.98 -9.89
CA LYS A 29 5.28 7.38 -8.86
C LYS A 29 5.91 6.12 -8.28
N PHE A 30 7.17 5.92 -8.60
CA PHE A 30 8.03 4.90 -8.01
C PHE A 30 8.73 5.50 -6.80
N GLY A 31 8.95 4.70 -5.77
CA GLY A 31 9.71 5.16 -4.61
C GLY A 31 9.32 4.43 -3.34
N HIS A 32 9.90 4.87 -2.25
CA HIS A 32 9.70 4.32 -0.91
C HIS A 32 8.85 5.28 -0.06
N GLY A 33 8.09 4.73 0.89
CA GLY A 33 7.34 5.50 1.88
C GLY A 33 8.03 5.54 3.26
N ASP A 34 9.31 5.12 3.34
CA ASP A 34 10.02 4.98 4.59
C ASP A 34 10.91 6.20 4.87
N SER A 35 10.64 6.90 5.97
CA SER A 35 11.46 8.00 6.48
C SER A 35 12.81 7.54 7.03
N SER A 36 12.98 6.26 7.33
CA SER A 36 14.24 5.71 7.87
C SER A 36 15.43 5.86 6.91
N ALA A 37 15.17 5.98 5.61
CA ALA A 37 16.22 6.24 4.63
C ALA A 37 16.91 7.61 4.87
N SER A 38 16.17 8.63 5.28
CA SER A 38 16.71 9.94 5.63
C SER A 38 17.57 9.88 6.90
N GLU A 39 17.16 9.11 7.91
CA GLU A 39 17.93 8.89 9.14
C GLU A 39 19.25 8.16 8.88
N GLN A 40 19.25 7.20 7.95
CA GLN A 40 20.47 6.47 7.56
C GLN A 40 21.46 7.37 6.81
N ILE A 41 20.98 8.35 6.06
CA ILE A 41 21.82 9.34 5.37
C ILE A 41 22.51 10.26 6.37
N GLU A 42 21.80 10.75 7.39
CA GLU A 42 22.39 11.55 8.48
C GLU A 42 23.56 10.82 9.18
N VAL A 43 23.46 9.51 9.34
CA VAL A 43 24.56 8.70 9.91
C VAL A 43 25.77 8.67 8.98
N LEU A 44 25.58 8.63 7.64
CA LEU A 44 26.67 8.61 6.68
C LEU A 44 27.41 9.95 6.63
N GLU A 45 26.74 11.08 6.88
CA GLU A 45 27.35 12.43 6.91
C GLU A 45 28.42 12.56 8.00
N THR A 46 28.45 11.67 8.97
CA THR A 46 29.43 11.70 10.08
C THR A 46 30.77 11.04 9.73
N TYR A 47 30.91 10.41 8.55
CA TYR A 47 32.00 9.47 8.30
C TYR A 47 33.16 9.99 7.42
N ASP A 48 32.98 10.99 6.56
CA ASP A 48 34.10 11.45 5.70
C ASP A 48 33.81 12.79 4.98
N ASP A 49 34.80 13.72 5.02
CA ASP A 49 34.71 15.04 4.39
C ASP A 49 34.65 14.99 2.84
N ASP A 50 35.21 13.93 2.22
CA ASP A 50 35.26 13.81 0.76
C ASP A 50 33.96 13.18 0.17
N SER A 51 33.08 12.68 1.02
CA SER A 51 31.85 11.98 0.60
C SER A 51 30.63 12.90 0.45
N HIS A 52 30.73 14.17 0.77
CA HIS A 52 29.59 15.12 0.76
C HIS A 52 28.81 15.14 -0.56
N TYR A 53 29.50 15.11 -1.69
CA TYR A 53 28.83 15.12 -3.00
C TYR A 53 27.96 13.87 -3.23
N ILE A 54 28.43 12.70 -2.81
CA ILE A 54 27.69 11.44 -2.96
C ILE A 54 26.48 11.45 -2.02
N ILE A 55 26.65 11.93 -0.80
CA ILE A 55 25.61 12.04 0.20
C ILE A 55 24.51 13.01 -0.25
N ASP A 56 24.89 14.17 -0.80
CA ASP A 56 23.95 15.15 -1.36
C ASP A 56 23.09 14.53 -2.48
N TRP A 57 23.72 13.80 -3.41
CA TRP A 57 22.99 13.10 -4.48
C TRP A 57 22.05 12.02 -3.96
N ILE A 58 22.49 11.23 -2.97
CA ILE A 58 21.65 10.21 -2.34
C ILE A 58 20.49 10.87 -1.60
N SER A 59 20.74 11.93 -0.84
CA SER A 59 19.74 12.69 -0.09
C SER A 59 18.69 13.29 -1.03
N GLN A 60 19.14 13.90 -2.13
CA GLN A 60 18.25 14.42 -3.16
C GLN A 60 17.40 13.30 -3.77
N TYR A 61 18.02 12.18 -4.17
CA TYR A 61 17.30 11.03 -4.73
C TYR A 61 16.26 10.47 -3.76
N VAL A 62 16.61 10.30 -2.48
CA VAL A 62 15.70 9.82 -1.44
C VAL A 62 14.53 10.79 -1.27
N SER A 63 14.80 12.10 -1.19
CA SER A 63 13.75 13.12 -1.06
C SER A 63 12.82 13.17 -2.27
N GLU A 64 13.36 13.10 -3.49
CA GLU A 64 12.57 13.12 -4.73
C GLU A 64 11.76 11.84 -4.96
N THR A 65 12.21 10.71 -4.40
CA THR A 65 11.54 9.42 -4.53
C THR A 65 10.67 9.06 -3.33
N GLN A 66 10.69 9.87 -2.27
CA GLN A 66 9.82 9.65 -1.12
C GLN A 66 8.35 9.87 -1.51
N LYS A 67 7.52 8.87 -1.21
CA LYS A 67 6.09 8.95 -1.44
C LYS A 67 5.42 9.72 -0.31
N ASN A 68 4.61 10.70 -0.66
CA ASN A 68 3.70 11.31 0.31
C ASN A 68 2.52 10.37 0.55
N VAL A 69 2.63 9.51 1.55
CA VAL A 69 1.62 8.51 1.89
C VAL A 69 0.28 9.18 2.24
N GLU A 70 0.30 10.37 2.85
CA GLU A 70 -0.93 11.08 3.24
C GLU A 70 -1.77 11.49 2.03
N ASP A 71 -1.14 12.02 0.98
CA ASP A 71 -1.85 12.40 -0.26
C ASP A 71 -2.51 11.17 -0.90
N TYR A 72 -1.79 10.05 -0.94
CA TYR A 72 -2.35 8.81 -1.50
C TYR A 72 -3.46 8.20 -0.65
N LEU A 73 -3.37 8.34 0.67
CA LEU A 73 -4.45 7.93 1.57
C LEU A 73 -5.69 8.77 1.37
N TRP A 74 -5.54 10.07 1.13
CA TRP A 74 -6.65 10.95 0.84
C TRP A 74 -7.36 10.56 -0.48
N ASP A 75 -6.59 10.34 -1.55
CA ASP A 75 -7.11 9.88 -2.84
C ASP A 75 -7.79 8.50 -2.73
N THR A 76 -7.18 7.58 -1.98
CA THR A 76 -7.74 6.25 -1.71
C THR A 76 -9.06 6.35 -0.95
N SER A 77 -9.13 7.22 0.06
CA SER A 77 -10.37 7.45 0.82
C SER A 77 -11.47 8.00 -0.08
N ASN A 78 -11.17 9.02 -0.87
CA ASN A 78 -12.15 9.60 -1.79
C ASN A 78 -12.67 8.56 -2.78
N PHE A 79 -11.81 7.69 -3.30
CA PHE A 79 -12.24 6.62 -4.18
C PHE A 79 -13.17 5.65 -3.48
N LEU A 80 -12.80 5.18 -2.27
CA LEU A 80 -13.57 4.20 -1.51
C LEU A 80 -14.91 4.77 -1.00
N ASP A 81 -14.93 6.03 -0.57
CA ASP A 81 -16.13 6.72 -0.11
C ASP A 81 -17.18 6.93 -1.23
N ASN A 82 -16.73 6.93 -2.49
CA ASN A 82 -17.62 7.02 -3.65
C ASN A 82 -18.13 5.67 -4.16
N ILE A 83 -17.74 4.56 -3.53
CA ILE A 83 -18.30 3.23 -3.85
C ILE A 83 -19.70 3.14 -3.25
N GLU A 84 -20.72 3.08 -4.10
CA GLU A 84 -22.09 2.89 -3.66
C GLU A 84 -22.26 1.45 -3.13
N ILE A 85 -22.53 1.33 -1.83
CA ILE A 85 -22.79 0.06 -1.15
C ILE A 85 -24.17 0.15 -0.50
N ASN A 86 -25.01 -0.86 -0.73
CA ASN A 86 -26.28 -0.94 -0.05
C ASN A 86 -26.09 -1.48 1.37
N ASP A 87 -26.89 -1.02 2.32
CA ASP A 87 -26.77 -1.36 3.74
C ASP A 87 -26.82 -2.87 4.04
N ASP A 88 -27.44 -3.65 3.17
CA ASP A 88 -27.60 -5.10 3.32
C ASP A 88 -26.52 -5.91 2.56
N GLU A 89 -25.57 -5.27 1.88
CA GLU A 89 -24.56 -5.96 1.09
C GLU A 89 -23.38 -6.43 1.97
N GLU A 90 -23.02 -7.71 1.79
CA GLU A 90 -21.83 -8.29 2.39
C GLU A 90 -20.58 -7.85 1.61
N ILE A 91 -19.67 -7.16 2.28
CA ILE A 91 -18.45 -6.66 1.66
C ILE A 91 -17.34 -7.70 1.82
N ILE A 92 -16.76 -8.09 0.69
CA ILE A 92 -15.62 -9.00 0.64
C ILE A 92 -14.42 -8.28 0.02
N ILE A 93 -13.33 -8.20 0.77
CA ILE A 93 -12.06 -7.60 0.34
C ILE A 93 -11.07 -8.70 0.01
N ASN A 94 -10.68 -8.78 -1.26
CA ASN A 94 -9.69 -9.74 -1.72
C ASN A 94 -8.33 -9.05 -1.90
N VAL A 95 -7.32 -9.48 -1.13
CA VAL A 95 -5.94 -8.99 -1.21
C VAL A 95 -5.09 -10.02 -1.94
N LEU A 96 -4.60 -9.66 -3.11
CA LEU A 96 -3.83 -10.55 -3.97
C LEU A 96 -2.42 -9.99 -4.21
N GLY A 97 -1.40 -10.83 -3.99
CA GLY A 97 -0.02 -10.50 -4.33
C GLY A 97 0.59 -9.32 -3.55
N CYS A 98 0.10 -9.05 -2.33
CA CYS A 98 0.62 -7.98 -1.48
C CYS A 98 1.74 -8.49 -0.57
N SER A 99 2.80 -7.67 -0.43
CA SER A 99 3.95 -7.99 0.42
C SER A 99 3.71 -7.77 1.91
N PHE A 100 2.67 -7.03 2.28
CA PHE A 100 2.39 -6.61 3.66
C PHE A 100 3.60 -5.91 4.32
N SER A 101 4.23 -5.03 3.57
CA SER A 101 5.31 -4.19 4.08
C SER A 101 4.77 -3.08 5.00
N ASN A 102 5.64 -2.44 5.77
CA ASN A 102 5.24 -1.33 6.63
C ASN A 102 4.62 -0.16 5.83
N ILE A 103 4.97 -0.02 4.56
CA ILE A 103 4.42 1.02 3.65
C ILE A 103 2.95 0.76 3.34
N ASP A 104 2.52 -0.50 3.33
CA ASP A 104 1.15 -0.89 3.00
C ASP A 104 0.18 -0.71 4.20
N VAL A 105 0.72 -0.65 5.43
CA VAL A 105 -0.06 -0.56 6.68
C VAL A 105 -1.10 0.54 6.66
N PRO A 106 -0.78 1.80 6.31
CA PRO A 106 -1.74 2.90 6.37
C PRO A 106 -2.95 2.67 5.46
N TYR A 107 -2.73 2.05 4.29
CA TYR A 107 -3.81 1.73 3.35
C TYR A 107 -4.74 0.65 3.91
N PHE A 108 -4.20 -0.41 4.49
CA PHE A 108 -5.02 -1.46 5.12
C PHE A 108 -5.83 -0.91 6.29
N ILE A 109 -5.22 -0.09 7.15
CA ILE A 109 -5.95 0.55 8.24
C ILE A 109 -7.08 1.41 7.69
N LYS A 110 -6.81 2.21 6.65
CA LYS A 110 -7.82 3.08 6.05
C LYS A 110 -8.99 2.29 5.47
N VAL A 111 -8.73 1.19 4.79
CA VAL A 111 -9.76 0.31 4.26
C VAL A 111 -10.60 -0.32 5.39
N THR A 112 -9.98 -0.71 6.51
CA THR A 112 -10.72 -1.25 7.67
C THR A 112 -11.57 -0.20 8.39
N GLU A 113 -11.16 1.07 8.37
CA GLU A 113 -11.96 2.18 8.92
C GLU A 113 -13.24 2.40 8.10
N ILE A 114 -13.13 2.32 6.78
CA ILE A 114 -14.26 2.52 5.85
C ILE A 114 -15.18 1.29 5.85
N PHE A 115 -14.62 0.09 5.89
CA PHE A 115 -15.35 -1.18 5.83
C PHE A 115 -15.10 -2.08 7.06
N PRO A 116 -15.56 -1.67 8.26
CA PRO A 116 -15.20 -2.36 9.50
C PRO A 116 -15.75 -3.78 9.61
N ASN A 117 -16.81 -4.09 8.87
CA ASN A 117 -17.47 -5.40 8.89
C ASN A 117 -17.09 -6.30 7.70
N ALA A 118 -16.16 -5.87 6.85
CA ALA A 118 -15.79 -6.63 5.67
C ALA A 118 -15.13 -7.97 6.01
N GLU A 119 -15.42 -8.98 5.19
CA GLU A 119 -14.64 -10.22 5.15
C GLU A 119 -13.36 -9.99 4.34
N TRP A 120 -12.21 -10.48 4.84
CA TRP A 120 -10.93 -10.34 4.17
C TRP A 120 -10.40 -11.69 3.71
N ASN A 121 -10.16 -11.82 2.42
CA ASN A 121 -9.49 -12.94 1.81
C ASN A 121 -8.10 -12.51 1.36
N ILE A 122 -7.06 -13.06 1.99
CA ILE A 122 -5.67 -12.64 1.75
C ILE A 122 -4.89 -13.82 1.15
N SER A 123 -4.33 -13.60 -0.03
CA SER A 123 -3.51 -14.62 -0.69
C SER A 123 -2.08 -14.64 -0.16
N TYR A 124 -1.48 -15.83 -0.14
CA TYR A 124 -0.06 -16.04 0.09
C TYR A 124 0.49 -17.05 -0.91
N TYR A 125 1.77 -16.94 -1.22
CA TYR A 125 2.45 -17.82 -2.17
C TYR A 125 3.34 -18.85 -1.45
N SER A 126 3.96 -18.48 -0.34
CA SER A 126 4.88 -19.32 0.43
C SER A 126 4.55 -19.31 1.93
N ASP A 127 5.12 -20.27 2.67
CA ASP A 127 4.97 -20.30 4.14
C ASP A 127 5.59 -19.06 4.80
N GLU A 128 6.65 -18.49 4.21
CA GLU A 128 7.25 -17.23 4.66
C GLU A 128 6.28 -16.06 4.47
N ASP A 129 5.58 -16.01 3.35
CA ASP A 129 4.55 -14.98 3.11
C ASP A 129 3.41 -15.11 4.11
N LYS A 130 2.93 -16.34 4.32
CA LYS A 130 1.88 -16.61 5.29
C LYS A 130 2.27 -16.13 6.67
N LYS A 131 3.48 -16.46 7.12
CA LYS A 131 3.99 -16.02 8.42
C LYS A 131 4.06 -14.49 8.51
N ARG A 132 4.52 -13.80 7.46
CA ARG A 132 4.59 -12.34 7.40
C ARG A 132 3.21 -11.71 7.53
N ILE A 133 2.20 -12.26 6.85
CA ILE A 133 0.81 -11.83 6.96
C ILE A 133 0.27 -12.05 8.39
N GLU A 134 0.52 -13.21 8.99
CA GLU A 134 0.12 -13.50 10.36
C GLU A 134 0.76 -12.56 11.38
N ASP A 135 2.06 -12.27 11.21
CA ASP A 135 2.80 -11.30 12.04
C ASP A 135 2.24 -9.88 11.88
N PHE A 136 1.90 -9.48 10.65
CA PHE A 136 1.23 -8.21 10.35
C PHE A 136 -0.13 -8.11 11.07
N ILE A 137 -0.99 -9.10 10.91
CA ILE A 137 -2.31 -9.15 11.53
C ILE A 137 -2.19 -9.01 13.06
N LYS A 138 -1.19 -9.68 13.66
CA LYS A 138 -0.93 -9.63 15.09
C LYS A 138 -0.38 -8.28 15.54
N LYS A 139 0.65 -7.76 14.82
CA LYS A 139 1.35 -6.52 15.17
C LYS A 139 0.42 -5.31 15.18
N TYR A 140 -0.48 -5.23 14.20
CA TYR A 140 -1.40 -4.11 14.04
C TYR A 140 -2.80 -4.37 14.60
N ASN A 141 -2.99 -5.45 15.37
CA ASN A 141 -4.30 -5.87 15.91
C ASN A 141 -5.41 -5.92 14.84
N PHE A 142 -5.05 -6.30 13.61
CA PHE A 142 -5.93 -6.24 12.46
C PHE A 142 -7.24 -7.03 12.69
N LYS A 143 -7.19 -8.11 13.49
CA LYS A 143 -8.38 -8.89 13.89
C LYS A 143 -9.41 -8.10 14.72
N THR A 144 -9.01 -7.04 15.38
CA THR A 144 -9.95 -6.16 16.12
C THR A 144 -10.63 -5.15 15.21
N LEU A 145 -10.03 -4.92 14.03
CA LEU A 145 -10.52 -4.00 13.02
C LEU A 145 -11.41 -4.71 11.98
N THR A 146 -11.28 -6.04 11.86
CA THR A 146 -12.05 -6.83 10.89
C THR A 146 -12.59 -8.11 11.55
N SER A 147 -13.81 -8.50 11.23
CA SER A 147 -14.45 -9.66 11.86
C SER A 147 -13.97 -11.00 11.31
N ASN A 148 -13.62 -11.06 10.03
CA ASN A 148 -13.30 -12.30 9.33
C ASN A 148 -12.08 -12.16 8.41
N ILE A 149 -11.01 -12.90 8.72
CA ILE A 149 -9.81 -12.97 7.86
C ILE A 149 -9.59 -14.42 7.46
N LYS A 150 -9.56 -14.67 6.16
CA LYS A 150 -9.23 -15.97 5.57
C LYS A 150 -7.92 -15.87 4.77
N LEU A 151 -6.99 -16.77 5.04
CA LEU A 151 -5.75 -16.90 4.27
C LEU A 151 -5.89 -18.06 3.28
N PHE A 152 -5.47 -17.86 2.03
CA PHE A 152 -5.51 -18.90 1.02
C PHE A 152 -4.23 -18.93 0.18
N ASN A 153 -3.82 -20.12 -0.23
CA ASN A 153 -2.64 -20.33 -1.08
C ASN A 153 -2.98 -20.11 -2.55
N VAL A 154 -2.08 -19.51 -3.32
CA VAL A 154 -2.20 -19.26 -4.76
C VAL A 154 -1.05 -19.90 -5.54
#